data_202fffa5c56ef548c73dd5e92364d41b
#
_entry.id   202fffa5c56ef548c73dd5e92364d41b
#
_cell.length_a   1.000
_cell.length_b   1.000
_cell.length_c   1.000
_cell.angle_alpha   90.00
_cell.angle_beta   90.00
_cell.angle_gamma   90.00
#
_symmetry.space_group_name_H-M   'P 1'
#
loop_
_entity.id
_entity.type
_entity.pdbx_description
1 polymer ?
#
loop_
_entity_poly.entity_id
_entity_poly.type
_entity_poly.pdbx_seq_one_letter_code
_entity_poly.pdbx_strand_id
1 'polypeptide(L)'
;MRLNRLAPLAAIAVLLAPTLQAQIPSGARRLGAPVAAAPKLMVATPFVFVEGDSAFAVEVGNALRNRMERVAGSTYRVVPLEQMQSALVQYGYPADAILPPVVARVLALQLQSRVLMTSALSKGDNGVYAVTARLAGVNDDAGNVVVVRQAPGQSAKQFGEAIADAFAPAVKSADAAKQCVDERSTKPDKAAEAARKAIGILPTNGLAQYCLAMLAQDQKAPATEVIASLRQSVKGDPQSLPAWTALAKEYEAEGDSAAVIESFQRMLLAAPTNQPLREAAFKLFLQYGRPDAAVDVAKEGLRLDPSNADLWDLLSNAYATGGDYGKAIEALEHVYTEAPDRADSTYFLKITVFAAVQPDTAALLKWSRLGVNKYPDNATLLGQLVTAYSLAGPTDSLVAVTSRLMALDPTAVGPALEAAKTLAAQGRMSEALIFADFVIQNGDDQSKEAAAAVLTNGALPLLQAEAKNLPLAADVLRRAVSAASPTGPVAPTANYVLGLATFLQIPDVDKDAEFNKSCDLARQEEGLLTEAKTAFTLGKSAKPEDVDRYLKYVAQYEPRVASMIKAYCK
;
A
#
# COMPACT_ATOMS: atom_id res chain seq x y z
N MET A 1 16.24 -4.91 22.82
CA MET A 1 15.19 -4.53 23.79
C MET A 1 13.89 -5.18 23.38
N ARG A 2 13.24 -5.88 24.27
CA ARG A 2 12.14 -6.81 24.02
C ARG A 2 10.87 -6.08 23.57
N LEU A 3 10.36 -6.39 22.38
CA LEU A 3 8.99 -6.09 21.94
C LEU A 3 8.14 -7.34 22.23
N ASN A 4 7.28 -7.22 23.19
CA ASN A 4 6.28 -8.23 23.52
C ASN A 4 4.88 -7.62 23.37
N ARG A 5 3.99 -8.42 22.76
CA ARG A 5 2.53 -8.41 22.76
C ARG A 5 1.86 -7.83 21.51
N LEU A 6 1.65 -8.74 20.58
CA LEU A 6 0.57 -8.67 19.60
C LEU A 6 -0.77 -8.88 20.33
N ALA A 7 -1.66 -7.93 20.17
CA ALA A 7 -3.06 -8.07 20.55
C ALA A 7 -3.79 -8.87 19.45
N PRO A 8 -4.77 -9.73 19.79
CA PRO A 8 -5.51 -10.48 18.79
C PRO A 8 -6.44 -9.54 18.01
N LEU A 9 -6.36 -9.61 16.69
CA LEU A 9 -7.26 -8.92 15.77
C LEU A 9 -8.67 -9.52 15.87
N ALA A 10 -9.62 -8.66 16.14
CA ALA A 10 -11.03 -8.93 16.19
C ALA A 10 -11.57 -9.30 14.78
N ALA A 11 -12.23 -10.44 14.74
CA ALA A 11 -13.31 -10.86 13.86
C ALA A 11 -13.67 -9.98 12.66
N ILE A 12 -13.45 -10.50 11.46
CA ILE A 12 -14.19 -10.11 10.25
C ILE A 12 -15.66 -10.51 10.46
N ALA A 13 -16.49 -9.58 10.87
CA ALA A 13 -17.94 -9.73 10.88
C ALA A 13 -18.46 -9.61 9.45
N VAL A 14 -18.68 -10.73 8.78
CA VAL A 14 -19.50 -10.80 7.58
C VAL A 14 -20.93 -10.43 7.98
N LEU A 15 -21.42 -9.29 7.52
CA LEU A 15 -22.82 -8.89 7.66
C LEU A 15 -23.72 -9.85 6.86
N LEU A 16 -24.23 -10.85 7.54
CA LEU A 16 -25.36 -11.64 7.07
C LEU A 16 -26.65 -10.89 7.45
N ALA A 17 -27.42 -10.50 6.44
CA ALA A 17 -28.74 -9.93 6.63
C ALA A 17 -29.67 -10.92 7.33
N PRO A 18 -30.58 -10.46 8.25
CA PRO A 18 -31.48 -11.36 8.94
C PRO A 18 -32.56 -11.88 7.99
N THR A 19 -32.69 -13.21 7.95
CA THR A 19 -33.81 -13.88 7.30
C THR A 19 -35.09 -13.67 8.13
N LEU A 20 -36.08 -13.01 7.52
CA LEU A 20 -37.44 -13.00 8.06
C LEU A 20 -38.01 -14.43 8.07
N GLN A 21 -38.14 -14.99 9.25
CA GLN A 21 -38.96 -16.21 9.46
C GLN A 21 -40.43 -15.82 9.54
N ALA A 22 -41.17 -16.13 8.50
CA ALA A 22 -42.63 -16.12 8.55
C ALA A 22 -43.12 -17.29 9.39
N GLN A 23 -43.79 -16.99 10.52
CA GLN A 23 -44.52 -17.99 11.34
C GLN A 23 -45.77 -18.48 10.60
N ILE A 24 -45.85 -19.78 10.35
CA ILE A 24 -47.06 -20.46 9.83
C ILE A 24 -47.87 -20.97 11.02
N PRO A 25 -49.21 -20.72 11.09
CA PRO A 25 -50.06 -21.23 12.18
C PRO A 25 -50.21 -22.74 12.14
N SER A 26 -50.09 -23.37 13.29
CA SER A 26 -50.33 -24.80 13.51
C SER A 26 -51.82 -25.08 13.47
N GLY A 27 -52.30 -25.83 12.46
CA GLY A 27 -53.62 -26.37 12.45
C GLY A 27 -54.18 -26.73 11.07
N ALA A 28 -53.69 -27.79 10.43
CA ALA A 28 -54.43 -28.47 9.36
C ALA A 28 -54.03 -29.95 9.29
N ARG A 29 -55.05 -30.80 9.19
CA ARG A 29 -55.00 -32.27 9.08
C ARG A 29 -53.99 -32.73 8.00
N ARG A 30 -53.23 -33.78 8.33
CA ARG A 30 -52.35 -34.51 7.39
C ARG A 30 -53.15 -35.13 6.24
N LEU A 31 -53.35 -34.39 5.20
CA LEU A 31 -53.44 -34.93 3.86
C LEU A 31 -52.00 -35.21 3.43
N GLY A 32 -51.72 -36.36 2.85
CA GLY A 32 -50.36 -36.79 2.50
C GLY A 32 -49.56 -35.66 1.88
N ALA A 33 -48.37 -35.43 2.45
CA ALA A 33 -47.51 -34.32 1.99
C ALA A 33 -47.34 -34.43 0.46
N PRO A 34 -47.63 -33.38 -0.32
CA PRO A 34 -47.39 -33.43 -1.74
C PRO A 34 -45.91 -33.74 -1.93
N VAL A 35 -45.59 -34.74 -2.73
CA VAL A 35 -44.20 -35.03 -3.13
C VAL A 35 -43.63 -33.73 -3.64
N ALA A 36 -42.67 -33.16 -2.92
CA ALA A 36 -42.08 -31.87 -3.29
C ALA A 36 -41.58 -31.99 -4.73
N ALA A 37 -42.08 -31.09 -5.61
CA ALA A 37 -41.68 -31.12 -7.01
C ALA A 37 -40.16 -31.00 -7.10
N ALA A 38 -39.53 -31.78 -7.99
CA ALA A 38 -38.09 -31.75 -8.22
C ALA A 38 -37.60 -30.30 -8.45
N PRO A 39 -36.48 -29.89 -7.84
CA PRO A 39 -35.97 -28.54 -7.96
C PRO A 39 -35.66 -28.19 -9.42
N LYS A 40 -35.94 -26.95 -9.81
CA LYS A 40 -35.62 -26.47 -11.17
C LYS A 40 -34.13 -26.35 -11.35
N LEU A 41 -33.62 -26.81 -12.50
CA LEU A 41 -32.27 -26.61 -13.02
C LEU A 41 -32.32 -25.72 -14.23
N MET A 42 -31.67 -24.58 -14.18
CA MET A 42 -31.41 -23.76 -15.36
C MET A 42 -30.08 -24.14 -16.00
N VAL A 43 -30.08 -24.44 -17.29
CA VAL A 43 -28.89 -24.74 -18.10
C VAL A 43 -28.63 -23.53 -19.00
N ALA A 44 -27.67 -22.71 -18.65
CA ALA A 44 -27.28 -21.54 -19.44
C ALA A 44 -26.55 -21.96 -20.74
N THR A 45 -26.73 -21.18 -21.81
CA THR A 45 -25.92 -21.32 -23.02
C THR A 45 -24.45 -21.06 -22.67
N PRO A 46 -23.48 -21.85 -23.20
CA PRO A 46 -22.08 -21.65 -22.92
C PRO A 46 -21.62 -20.24 -23.26
N PHE A 47 -20.99 -19.57 -22.30
CA PHE A 47 -20.40 -18.25 -22.50
C PHE A 47 -19.20 -18.36 -23.46
N VAL A 48 -19.04 -17.39 -24.37
CA VAL A 48 -17.95 -17.32 -25.33
C VAL A 48 -17.10 -16.07 -25.09
N PHE A 49 -15.82 -16.18 -25.34
CA PHE A 49 -14.88 -15.06 -25.26
C PHE A 49 -14.67 -14.38 -26.62
N VAL A 50 -15.05 -15.04 -27.70
CA VAL A 50 -14.93 -14.55 -29.08
C VAL A 50 -16.30 -14.62 -29.75
N GLU A 51 -16.77 -13.51 -30.30
CA GLU A 51 -18.11 -13.39 -30.89
C GLU A 51 -18.35 -14.41 -32.03
N GLY A 52 -17.32 -14.71 -32.82
CA GLY A 52 -17.38 -15.70 -33.89
C GLY A 52 -17.74 -17.12 -33.47
N ASP A 53 -17.62 -17.46 -32.16
CA ASP A 53 -17.96 -18.78 -31.63
C ASP A 53 -19.42 -18.86 -31.12
N SER A 54 -20.19 -17.75 -31.20
CA SER A 54 -21.56 -17.67 -30.63
C SER A 54 -22.54 -18.68 -31.26
N ALA A 55 -22.54 -18.84 -32.56
CA ALA A 55 -23.42 -19.80 -33.23
C ALA A 55 -23.13 -21.24 -32.78
N PHE A 56 -21.86 -21.60 -32.66
CA PHE A 56 -21.46 -22.92 -32.19
C PHE A 56 -21.86 -23.13 -30.70
N ALA A 57 -21.70 -22.11 -29.87
CA ALA A 57 -22.10 -22.15 -28.46
C ALA A 57 -23.61 -22.33 -28.26
N VAL A 58 -24.44 -21.69 -29.12
CA VAL A 58 -25.90 -21.85 -29.08
C VAL A 58 -26.28 -23.29 -29.44
N GLU A 59 -25.69 -23.87 -30.49
CA GLU A 59 -25.94 -25.26 -30.89
C GLU A 59 -25.52 -26.26 -29.80
N VAL A 60 -24.32 -26.07 -29.21
CA VAL A 60 -23.82 -26.86 -28.05
C VAL A 60 -24.78 -26.72 -26.87
N GLY A 61 -25.20 -25.49 -26.53
CA GLY A 61 -26.10 -25.21 -25.42
C GLY A 61 -27.46 -25.85 -25.54
N ASN A 62 -28.03 -25.86 -26.77
CA ASN A 62 -29.31 -26.54 -27.04
C ASN A 62 -29.19 -28.07 -26.88
N ALA A 63 -28.12 -28.66 -27.42
CA ALA A 63 -27.87 -30.09 -27.29
C ALA A 63 -27.60 -30.49 -25.84
N LEU A 64 -26.81 -29.69 -25.13
CA LEU A 64 -26.52 -29.83 -23.69
C LEU A 64 -27.83 -29.85 -22.88
N ARG A 65 -28.71 -28.87 -23.08
CA ARG A 65 -29.99 -28.73 -22.38
C ARG A 65 -30.89 -29.92 -22.62
N ASN A 66 -31.08 -30.31 -23.89
CA ASN A 66 -31.92 -31.43 -24.30
C ASN A 66 -31.38 -32.75 -23.71
N ARG A 67 -30.09 -32.95 -23.71
CA ARG A 67 -29.48 -34.16 -23.09
C ARG A 67 -29.59 -34.12 -21.60
N MET A 68 -29.44 -32.94 -20.99
CA MET A 68 -29.50 -32.74 -19.53
C MET A 68 -30.89 -33.09 -18.95
N GLU A 69 -31.99 -32.93 -19.70
CA GLU A 69 -33.31 -33.39 -19.30
C GLU A 69 -33.32 -34.89 -18.99
N ARG A 70 -32.63 -35.70 -19.79
CA ARG A 70 -32.52 -37.16 -19.57
C ARG A 70 -31.53 -37.48 -18.45
N VAL A 71 -30.42 -36.79 -18.37
CA VAL A 71 -29.41 -36.99 -17.31
C VAL A 71 -29.98 -36.60 -15.95
N ALA A 72 -30.73 -35.50 -15.87
CA ALA A 72 -31.36 -35.00 -14.65
C ALA A 72 -32.43 -35.95 -14.10
N GLY A 73 -33.13 -36.69 -14.94
CA GLY A 73 -34.12 -37.66 -14.54
C GLY A 73 -35.19 -37.10 -13.61
N SER A 74 -35.37 -37.70 -12.44
CA SER A 74 -36.27 -37.22 -11.38
C SER A 74 -35.59 -36.26 -10.38
N THR A 75 -34.27 -36.14 -10.42
CA THR A 75 -33.50 -35.28 -9.48
C THR A 75 -33.73 -33.78 -9.75
N TYR A 76 -33.77 -33.40 -11.00
CA TYR A 76 -33.99 -31.99 -11.40
C TYR A 76 -35.02 -31.88 -12.51
N ARG A 77 -35.80 -30.79 -12.50
CA ARG A 77 -36.61 -30.35 -13.62
C ARG A 77 -35.89 -29.28 -14.40
N VAL A 78 -35.41 -29.59 -15.60
CA VAL A 78 -34.72 -28.62 -16.48
C VAL A 78 -35.72 -27.55 -16.91
N VAL A 79 -35.29 -26.27 -16.83
CA VAL A 79 -36.08 -25.12 -17.30
C VAL A 79 -36.19 -25.17 -18.83
N PRO A 80 -37.42 -25.18 -19.40
CA PRO A 80 -37.59 -25.17 -20.86
C PRO A 80 -36.94 -23.97 -21.52
N LEU A 81 -36.41 -24.16 -22.75
CA LEU A 81 -35.75 -23.09 -23.52
C LEU A 81 -36.68 -21.88 -23.73
N GLU A 82 -37.95 -22.13 -24.08
CA GLU A 82 -38.96 -21.10 -24.29
C GLU A 82 -39.20 -20.23 -23.06
N GLN A 83 -39.16 -20.84 -21.84
CA GLN A 83 -39.28 -20.10 -20.59
C GLN A 83 -38.05 -19.20 -20.34
N MET A 84 -36.84 -19.67 -20.66
CA MET A 84 -35.65 -18.86 -20.59
C MET A 84 -35.67 -17.71 -21.59
N GLN A 85 -36.03 -17.98 -22.82
CA GLN A 85 -36.13 -16.99 -23.88
C GLN A 85 -37.15 -15.89 -23.58
N SER A 86 -38.31 -16.29 -23.06
CA SER A 86 -39.36 -15.35 -22.64
C SER A 86 -38.87 -14.44 -21.51
N ALA A 87 -38.14 -15.00 -20.56
CA ALA A 87 -37.56 -14.21 -19.46
C ALA A 87 -36.45 -13.27 -19.97
N LEU A 88 -35.58 -13.72 -20.86
CA LEU A 88 -34.56 -12.87 -21.47
C LEU A 88 -35.18 -11.64 -22.16
N VAL A 89 -36.21 -11.86 -23.01
CA VAL A 89 -36.92 -10.77 -23.68
C VAL A 89 -37.58 -9.82 -22.68
N GLN A 90 -38.18 -10.35 -21.61
CA GLN A 90 -38.81 -9.54 -20.55
C GLN A 90 -37.81 -8.63 -19.87
N TYR A 91 -36.55 -9.01 -19.75
CA TYR A 91 -35.46 -8.21 -19.16
C TYR A 91 -34.66 -7.42 -20.18
N GLY A 92 -35.14 -7.32 -21.44
CA GLY A 92 -34.53 -6.50 -22.49
C GLY A 92 -33.33 -7.13 -23.22
N TYR A 93 -33.12 -8.44 -23.04
CA TYR A 93 -32.08 -9.17 -23.76
C TYR A 93 -32.67 -9.84 -25.02
N PRO A 94 -31.86 -10.08 -26.06
CA PRO A 94 -32.26 -10.99 -27.14
C PRO A 94 -32.63 -12.39 -26.61
N ALA A 95 -33.57 -13.07 -27.26
CA ALA A 95 -34.04 -14.39 -26.83
C ALA A 95 -32.94 -15.48 -26.83
N ASP A 96 -31.91 -15.30 -27.63
CA ASP A 96 -30.75 -16.18 -27.76
C ASP A 96 -29.49 -15.63 -27.11
N ALA A 97 -29.63 -14.62 -26.23
CA ALA A 97 -28.48 -13.98 -25.56
C ALA A 97 -27.61 -14.98 -24.82
N ILE A 98 -26.30 -14.90 -25.03
CA ILE A 98 -25.29 -15.62 -24.29
C ILE A 98 -24.91 -14.79 -23.07
N LEU A 99 -25.28 -15.27 -21.89
CA LEU A 99 -25.12 -14.50 -20.65
C LEU A 99 -23.79 -14.81 -19.94
N PRO A 100 -23.08 -13.81 -19.44
CA PRO A 100 -22.03 -14.03 -18.48
C PRO A 100 -22.56 -14.80 -17.25
N PRO A 101 -21.73 -15.63 -16.57
CA PRO A 101 -22.17 -16.48 -15.46
C PRO A 101 -22.91 -15.72 -14.35
N VAL A 102 -22.50 -14.48 -14.04
CA VAL A 102 -23.15 -13.64 -13.03
C VAL A 102 -24.58 -13.27 -13.44
N VAL A 103 -24.78 -12.88 -14.68
CA VAL A 103 -26.11 -12.53 -15.22
C VAL A 103 -26.99 -13.77 -15.35
N ALA A 104 -26.41 -14.91 -15.76
CA ALA A 104 -27.11 -16.19 -15.79
C ALA A 104 -27.64 -16.59 -14.40
N ARG A 105 -26.88 -16.30 -13.33
CA ARG A 105 -27.32 -16.53 -11.95
C ARG A 105 -28.54 -15.66 -11.58
N VAL A 106 -28.54 -14.39 -11.95
CA VAL A 106 -29.69 -13.49 -11.72
C VAL A 106 -30.93 -14.03 -12.45
N LEU A 107 -30.78 -14.44 -13.72
CA LEU A 107 -31.88 -15.03 -14.47
C LEU A 107 -32.39 -16.33 -13.83
N ALA A 108 -31.49 -17.19 -13.33
CA ALA A 108 -31.87 -18.43 -12.63
C ALA A 108 -32.72 -18.14 -11.38
N LEU A 109 -32.35 -17.13 -10.59
CA LEU A 109 -33.14 -16.69 -9.43
C LEU A 109 -34.53 -16.22 -9.83
N GLN A 110 -34.64 -15.42 -10.90
CA GLN A 110 -35.93 -14.94 -11.42
C GLN A 110 -36.83 -16.11 -11.91
N LEU A 111 -36.23 -17.14 -12.49
CA LEU A 111 -36.91 -18.34 -12.93
C LEU A 111 -37.21 -19.31 -11.75
N GLN A 112 -36.87 -18.91 -10.51
CA GLN A 112 -37.01 -19.74 -9.33
C GLN A 112 -36.26 -21.10 -9.44
N SER A 113 -35.13 -21.08 -10.17
CA SER A 113 -34.25 -22.24 -10.24
C SER A 113 -33.42 -22.32 -8.96
N ARG A 114 -33.31 -23.54 -8.39
CA ARG A 114 -32.45 -23.80 -7.24
C ARG A 114 -31.08 -24.26 -7.64
N VAL A 115 -30.92 -24.73 -8.86
CA VAL A 115 -29.67 -25.24 -9.41
C VAL A 115 -29.42 -24.57 -10.75
N LEU A 116 -28.15 -24.21 -11.00
CA LEU A 116 -27.68 -23.55 -12.20
C LEU A 116 -26.53 -24.35 -12.80
N MET A 117 -26.58 -24.58 -14.10
CA MET A 117 -25.42 -24.99 -14.88
C MET A 117 -24.95 -23.80 -15.72
N THR A 118 -23.74 -23.36 -15.45
CA THR A 118 -23.00 -22.39 -16.29
C THR A 118 -21.86 -23.10 -16.99
N SER A 119 -21.48 -22.60 -18.15
CA SER A 119 -20.33 -23.12 -18.88
C SER A 119 -19.65 -22.02 -19.68
N ALA A 120 -18.34 -22.18 -19.91
CA ALA A 120 -17.53 -21.32 -20.76
C ALA A 120 -16.90 -22.17 -21.87
N LEU A 121 -17.06 -21.73 -23.10
CA LEU A 121 -16.49 -22.33 -24.29
C LEU A 121 -15.21 -21.58 -24.68
N SER A 122 -14.15 -22.31 -24.87
CA SER A 122 -12.87 -21.78 -25.37
C SER A 122 -12.39 -22.62 -26.55
N LYS A 123 -11.70 -21.98 -27.49
CA LYS A 123 -11.08 -22.64 -28.63
C LYS A 123 -9.57 -22.58 -28.47
N GLY A 124 -8.91 -23.73 -28.48
CA GLY A 124 -7.46 -23.79 -28.40
C GLY A 124 -6.81 -23.44 -29.75
N ASP A 125 -5.49 -23.21 -29.73
CA ASP A 125 -4.67 -22.87 -30.92
C ASP A 125 -4.76 -23.92 -32.03
N ASN A 126 -5.04 -25.17 -31.65
CA ASN A 126 -5.26 -26.29 -32.58
C ASN A 126 -6.68 -26.32 -33.18
N GLY A 127 -7.52 -25.32 -32.92
CA GLY A 127 -8.89 -25.24 -33.37
C GLY A 127 -9.90 -26.12 -32.63
N VAL A 128 -9.47 -26.86 -31.60
CA VAL A 128 -10.33 -27.75 -30.82
C VAL A 128 -11.04 -26.97 -29.73
N TYR A 129 -12.34 -27.15 -29.59
CA TYR A 129 -13.11 -26.55 -28.52
C TYR A 129 -12.99 -27.31 -27.21
N ALA A 130 -12.97 -26.56 -26.11
CA ALA A 130 -13.09 -27.09 -24.76
C ALA A 130 -14.17 -26.31 -24.01
N VAL A 131 -14.94 -27.01 -23.19
CA VAL A 131 -15.94 -26.43 -22.30
C VAL A 131 -15.58 -26.75 -20.87
N THR A 132 -15.50 -25.71 -20.06
CA THR A 132 -15.52 -25.81 -18.59
C THR A 132 -16.94 -25.54 -18.14
N ALA A 133 -17.60 -26.54 -17.58
CA ALA A 133 -18.98 -26.43 -17.13
C ALA A 133 -19.07 -26.68 -15.61
N ARG A 134 -19.90 -25.90 -14.93
CA ARG A 134 -20.15 -25.95 -13.49
C ARG A 134 -21.63 -26.20 -13.21
N LEU A 135 -21.94 -27.18 -12.39
CA LEU A 135 -23.26 -27.46 -11.85
C LEU A 135 -23.24 -27.18 -10.33
N ALA A 136 -23.96 -26.15 -9.90
CA ALA A 136 -24.02 -25.76 -8.49
C ALA A 136 -25.41 -25.25 -8.09
N GLY A 137 -25.72 -25.21 -6.81
CA GLY A 137 -26.88 -24.47 -6.31
C GLY A 137 -26.78 -22.99 -6.59
N VAL A 138 -27.90 -22.31 -6.79
CA VAL A 138 -27.90 -20.85 -7.05
C VAL A 138 -27.47 -20.06 -5.83
N ASN A 139 -27.76 -20.58 -4.61
CA ASN A 139 -27.45 -19.93 -3.33
C ASN A 139 -26.33 -20.64 -2.56
N ASP A 140 -25.95 -21.83 -2.99
CA ASP A 140 -24.81 -22.53 -2.44
C ASP A 140 -23.59 -22.30 -3.36
N ASP A 141 -22.45 -22.41 -2.77
CA ASP A 141 -21.23 -22.04 -3.43
C ASP A 141 -20.28 -23.24 -3.60
N ALA A 142 -20.77 -24.45 -3.33
CA ALA A 142 -20.08 -25.70 -3.63
C ALA A 142 -20.86 -26.49 -4.67
N GLY A 143 -20.22 -26.90 -5.71
CA GLY A 143 -20.80 -27.60 -6.84
C GLY A 143 -19.88 -28.67 -7.41
N ASN A 144 -20.02 -28.91 -8.70
CA ASN A 144 -19.17 -29.82 -9.46
C ASN A 144 -18.79 -29.19 -10.79
N VAL A 145 -17.51 -29.25 -11.13
CA VAL A 145 -16.98 -28.76 -12.40
C VAL A 145 -16.47 -29.92 -13.23
N VAL A 146 -16.78 -29.89 -14.52
CA VAL A 146 -16.22 -30.80 -15.51
C VAL A 146 -15.57 -30.00 -16.63
N VAL A 147 -14.47 -30.52 -17.17
CA VAL A 147 -13.84 -29.99 -18.38
C VAL A 147 -13.95 -31.05 -19.46
N VAL A 148 -14.64 -30.72 -20.56
CA VAL A 148 -14.82 -31.60 -21.69
C VAL A 148 -14.17 -30.98 -22.91
N ARG A 149 -13.36 -31.74 -23.62
CA ARG A 149 -12.76 -31.34 -24.89
C ARG A 149 -13.47 -31.99 -26.05
N GLN A 150 -13.71 -31.25 -27.10
CA GLN A 150 -14.30 -31.75 -28.32
C GLN A 150 -13.38 -32.82 -28.95
N ALA A 151 -13.92 -33.98 -29.24
CA ALA A 151 -13.19 -35.03 -29.97
C ALA A 151 -13.06 -34.69 -31.45
N PRO A 152 -12.02 -35.17 -32.14
CA PRO A 152 -11.88 -34.96 -33.59
C PRO A 152 -13.12 -35.42 -34.36
N GLY A 153 -13.68 -34.56 -35.23
CA GLY A 153 -14.88 -34.84 -36.00
C GLY A 153 -16.21 -34.82 -35.25
N GLN A 154 -16.19 -34.49 -33.95
CA GLN A 154 -17.40 -34.40 -33.14
C GLN A 154 -18.21 -33.13 -33.50
N SER A 155 -19.50 -33.31 -33.81
CA SER A 155 -20.39 -32.17 -34.08
C SER A 155 -20.73 -31.39 -32.80
N ALA A 156 -21.23 -30.14 -32.92
CA ALA A 156 -21.69 -29.33 -31.80
C ALA A 156 -22.75 -30.08 -30.94
N LYS A 157 -23.68 -30.77 -31.63
CA LYS A 157 -24.69 -31.58 -30.95
C LYS A 157 -24.07 -32.69 -30.11
N GLN A 158 -23.19 -33.52 -30.65
CA GLN A 158 -22.50 -34.59 -29.94
C GLN A 158 -21.67 -34.07 -28.80
N PHE A 159 -21.02 -32.90 -28.99
CA PHE A 159 -20.22 -32.27 -27.96
C PHE A 159 -21.08 -31.78 -26.79
N GLY A 160 -22.22 -31.14 -27.07
CA GLY A 160 -23.19 -30.74 -26.04
C GLY A 160 -23.75 -31.94 -25.24
N GLU A 161 -24.06 -33.06 -25.93
CA GLU A 161 -24.50 -34.30 -25.29
C GLU A 161 -23.41 -34.88 -24.38
N ALA A 162 -22.14 -34.88 -24.80
CA ALA A 162 -21.01 -35.36 -24.02
C ALA A 162 -20.78 -34.52 -22.75
N ILE A 163 -21.00 -33.22 -22.80
CA ILE A 163 -20.92 -32.33 -21.63
C ILE A 163 -22.01 -32.72 -20.62
N ALA A 164 -23.25 -32.96 -21.06
CA ALA A 164 -24.33 -33.39 -20.16
C ALA A 164 -24.03 -34.73 -19.53
N ASP A 165 -23.56 -35.70 -20.31
CA ASP A 165 -23.24 -37.05 -19.82
C ASP A 165 -22.13 -37.06 -18.77
N ALA A 166 -21.15 -36.12 -18.89
CA ALA A 166 -20.10 -35.94 -17.92
C ALA A 166 -20.62 -35.55 -16.52
N PHE A 167 -21.82 -34.95 -16.42
CA PHE A 167 -22.45 -34.59 -15.16
C PHE A 167 -23.30 -35.73 -14.56
N ALA A 168 -23.48 -36.87 -15.23
CA ALA A 168 -24.31 -37.93 -14.72
C ALA A 168 -23.94 -38.43 -13.29
N PRO A 169 -22.64 -38.57 -12.91
CA PRO A 169 -22.26 -38.90 -11.55
C PRO A 169 -22.62 -37.81 -10.53
N ALA A 170 -22.46 -36.53 -10.90
CA ALA A 170 -22.80 -35.40 -10.04
C ALA A 170 -24.32 -35.35 -9.78
N VAL A 171 -25.14 -35.53 -10.81
CA VAL A 171 -26.61 -35.61 -10.66
C VAL A 171 -27.02 -36.79 -9.81
N LYS A 172 -26.45 -37.97 -10.07
CA LYS A 172 -26.77 -39.21 -9.29
C LYS A 172 -26.42 -39.07 -7.80
N SER A 173 -25.41 -38.28 -7.46
CA SER A 173 -24.99 -38.07 -6.08
C SER A 173 -25.69 -36.86 -5.41
N ALA A 174 -26.43 -36.03 -6.17
CA ALA A 174 -26.94 -34.75 -5.71
C ALA A 174 -27.85 -34.80 -4.50
N ASP A 175 -28.84 -35.75 -4.49
CA ASP A 175 -29.78 -35.90 -3.37
C ASP A 175 -29.05 -36.26 -2.08
N ALA A 176 -28.06 -37.14 -2.15
CA ALA A 176 -27.27 -37.54 -0.99
C ALA A 176 -26.35 -36.38 -0.51
N ALA A 177 -25.73 -35.65 -1.43
CA ALA A 177 -24.93 -34.48 -1.08
C ALA A 177 -25.79 -33.39 -0.41
N LYS A 178 -26.98 -33.13 -0.98
CA LYS A 178 -27.95 -32.19 -0.40
C LYS A 178 -28.44 -32.63 0.97
N GLN A 179 -28.75 -33.90 1.16
CA GLN A 179 -29.16 -34.46 2.45
C GLN A 179 -28.11 -34.21 3.53
N CYS A 180 -26.81 -34.31 3.20
CA CYS A 180 -25.75 -33.93 4.14
C CYS A 180 -25.92 -32.50 4.63
N VAL A 181 -26.06 -31.55 3.73
CA VAL A 181 -26.21 -30.13 4.06
C VAL A 181 -27.46 -29.86 4.90
N ASP A 182 -28.59 -30.44 4.50
CA ASP A 182 -29.89 -30.23 5.17
C ASP A 182 -29.92 -30.83 6.60
N GLU A 183 -29.23 -31.94 6.82
CA GLU A 183 -29.25 -32.68 8.12
C GLU A 183 -28.02 -32.37 9.00
N ARG A 184 -27.02 -31.62 8.53
CA ARG A 184 -25.76 -31.39 9.24
C ARG A 184 -25.92 -30.93 10.68
N SER A 185 -26.78 -29.96 10.93
CA SER A 185 -26.99 -29.38 12.26
C SER A 185 -27.93 -30.17 13.15
N THR A 186 -28.82 -30.99 12.56
CA THR A 186 -29.87 -31.69 13.31
C THR A 186 -29.61 -33.18 13.50
N LYS A 187 -28.92 -33.81 12.54
CA LYS A 187 -28.64 -35.27 12.51
C LYS A 187 -27.26 -35.52 11.91
N PRO A 188 -26.17 -35.14 12.60
CA PRO A 188 -24.81 -35.15 12.05
C PRO A 188 -24.37 -36.53 11.54
N ASP A 189 -24.76 -37.62 12.22
CA ASP A 189 -24.40 -38.99 11.80
C ASP A 189 -25.04 -39.35 10.46
N LYS A 190 -26.32 -39.00 10.26
CA LYS A 190 -27.01 -39.23 8.99
C LYS A 190 -26.46 -38.34 7.88
N ALA A 191 -26.10 -37.13 8.21
CA ALA A 191 -25.45 -36.23 7.29
C ALA A 191 -24.09 -36.79 6.80
N ALA A 192 -23.29 -37.32 7.72
CA ALA A 192 -22.02 -37.98 7.37
C ALA A 192 -22.22 -39.23 6.49
N GLU A 193 -23.23 -40.04 6.78
CA GLU A 193 -23.58 -41.22 5.96
C GLU A 193 -24.01 -40.79 4.54
N ALA A 194 -24.86 -39.77 4.44
CA ALA A 194 -25.30 -39.21 3.17
C ALA A 194 -24.13 -38.65 2.34
N ALA A 195 -23.22 -37.92 2.97
CA ALA A 195 -22.01 -37.43 2.30
C ALA A 195 -21.15 -38.59 1.78
N ARG A 196 -20.87 -39.60 2.60
CA ARG A 196 -20.11 -40.79 2.16
C ARG A 196 -20.77 -41.52 0.99
N LYS A 197 -22.12 -41.62 0.99
CA LYS A 197 -22.87 -42.16 -0.14
C LYS A 197 -22.65 -41.34 -1.42
N ALA A 198 -22.72 -40.01 -1.33
CA ALA A 198 -22.44 -39.13 -2.46
C ALA A 198 -21.01 -39.28 -2.99
N ILE A 199 -20.03 -39.35 -2.10
CA ILE A 199 -18.60 -39.51 -2.42
C ILE A 199 -18.33 -40.90 -3.01
N GLY A 200 -19.05 -41.95 -2.57
CA GLY A 200 -18.97 -43.26 -3.20
C GLY A 200 -19.42 -43.29 -4.67
N ILE A 201 -20.27 -42.32 -5.09
CA ILE A 201 -20.68 -42.14 -6.50
C ILE A 201 -19.69 -41.24 -7.24
N LEU A 202 -19.33 -40.13 -6.62
CA LEU A 202 -18.38 -39.13 -7.17
C LEU A 202 -17.38 -38.71 -6.08
N PRO A 203 -16.17 -39.28 -6.06
CA PRO A 203 -15.16 -39.00 -5.03
C PRO A 203 -14.82 -37.50 -4.85
N THR A 204 -14.90 -36.75 -5.91
CA THR A 204 -14.68 -35.30 -5.91
C THR A 204 -15.97 -34.49 -5.86
N ASN A 205 -17.09 -35.06 -5.33
CA ASN A 205 -18.31 -34.28 -5.19
C ASN A 205 -18.07 -33.07 -4.27
N GLY A 206 -18.03 -31.85 -4.86
CA GLY A 206 -17.63 -30.63 -4.16
C GLY A 206 -18.54 -30.33 -2.95
N LEU A 207 -19.87 -30.49 -3.10
CA LEU A 207 -20.82 -30.19 -2.04
C LEU A 207 -20.72 -31.22 -0.89
N ALA A 208 -20.61 -32.53 -1.21
CA ALA A 208 -20.50 -33.57 -0.20
C ALA A 208 -19.18 -33.48 0.58
N GLN A 209 -18.08 -33.19 -0.10
CA GLN A 209 -16.77 -32.99 0.54
C GLN A 209 -16.77 -31.73 1.42
N TYR A 210 -17.36 -30.61 0.94
CA TYR A 210 -17.55 -29.41 1.74
C TYR A 210 -18.38 -29.68 2.99
N CYS A 211 -19.50 -30.42 2.85
CA CYS A 211 -20.35 -30.79 3.99
C CYS A 211 -19.59 -31.62 5.01
N LEU A 212 -18.78 -32.60 4.59
CA LEU A 212 -17.94 -33.39 5.51
C LEU A 212 -16.93 -32.53 6.26
N ALA A 213 -16.28 -31.59 5.57
CA ALA A 213 -15.36 -30.65 6.21
C ALA A 213 -16.06 -29.83 7.28
N MET A 214 -17.26 -29.32 6.99
CA MET A 214 -18.04 -28.55 7.96
C MET A 214 -18.53 -29.41 9.14
N LEU A 215 -18.87 -30.67 8.92
CA LEU A 215 -19.17 -31.63 10.00
C LEU A 215 -17.95 -31.88 10.89
N ALA A 216 -16.77 -32.06 10.30
CA ALA A 216 -15.52 -32.23 11.01
C ALA A 216 -15.19 -30.99 11.86
N GLN A 217 -15.39 -29.77 11.32
CA GLN A 217 -15.25 -28.53 12.10
C GLN A 217 -16.25 -28.47 13.27
N ASP A 218 -17.52 -28.75 13.04
CA ASP A 218 -18.56 -28.74 14.09
C ASP A 218 -18.21 -29.71 15.22
N GLN A 219 -17.58 -30.85 14.90
CA GLN A 219 -17.09 -31.86 15.83
C GLN A 219 -15.72 -31.61 16.41
N LYS A 220 -15.08 -30.47 16.05
CA LYS A 220 -13.72 -30.09 16.46
C LYS A 220 -12.68 -31.17 16.12
N ALA A 221 -12.82 -31.80 14.97
CA ALA A 221 -11.84 -32.74 14.44
C ALA A 221 -10.50 -32.05 14.16
N PRO A 222 -9.39 -32.79 14.04
CA PRO A 222 -8.10 -32.21 13.67
C PRO A 222 -8.16 -31.45 12.34
N ALA A 223 -7.46 -30.30 12.26
CA ALA A 223 -7.42 -29.46 11.05
C ALA A 223 -7.01 -30.25 9.79
N THR A 224 -6.13 -31.24 9.94
CA THR A 224 -5.72 -32.13 8.84
C THR A 224 -6.87 -32.87 8.17
N GLU A 225 -7.88 -33.28 8.92
CA GLU A 225 -9.09 -33.97 8.39
C GLU A 225 -9.99 -32.95 7.65
N VAL A 226 -10.18 -31.77 8.24
CA VAL A 226 -10.95 -30.68 7.63
C VAL A 226 -10.32 -30.25 6.32
N ILE A 227 -9.01 -29.98 6.32
CA ILE A 227 -8.23 -29.60 5.15
C ILE A 227 -8.30 -30.68 4.06
N ALA A 228 -8.20 -31.96 4.42
CA ALA A 228 -8.26 -33.06 3.45
C ALA A 228 -9.60 -33.04 2.68
N SER A 229 -10.72 -32.91 3.39
CA SER A 229 -12.05 -32.81 2.79
C SER A 229 -12.23 -31.54 1.96
N LEU A 230 -11.78 -30.38 2.45
CA LEU A 230 -11.82 -29.11 1.71
C LEU A 230 -11.00 -29.15 0.42
N ARG A 231 -9.80 -29.77 0.44
CA ARG A 231 -9.00 -29.99 -0.77
C ARG A 231 -9.73 -30.81 -1.82
N GLN A 232 -10.46 -31.85 -1.41
CA GLN A 232 -11.31 -32.62 -2.34
C GLN A 232 -12.49 -31.79 -2.85
N SER A 233 -13.09 -30.95 -2.00
CA SER A 233 -14.16 -30.05 -2.39
C SER A 233 -13.72 -29.08 -3.49
N VAL A 234 -12.59 -28.36 -3.29
CA VAL A 234 -12.08 -27.43 -4.30
C VAL A 234 -11.50 -28.12 -5.56
N LYS A 235 -11.14 -29.40 -5.46
CA LYS A 235 -10.79 -30.21 -6.62
C LYS A 235 -12.03 -30.52 -7.47
N GLY A 236 -13.17 -30.76 -6.83
CA GLY A 236 -14.45 -30.97 -7.50
C GLY A 236 -15.09 -29.69 -8.02
N ASP A 237 -14.92 -28.59 -7.29
CA ASP A 237 -15.38 -27.26 -7.68
C ASP A 237 -14.32 -26.17 -7.38
N PRO A 238 -13.38 -25.94 -8.29
CA PRO A 238 -12.38 -24.88 -8.15
C PRO A 238 -12.94 -23.45 -8.06
N GLN A 239 -14.22 -23.25 -8.36
CA GLN A 239 -14.91 -21.96 -8.29
C GLN A 239 -15.68 -21.75 -6.98
N SER A 240 -15.61 -22.70 -6.05
CA SER A 240 -16.30 -22.60 -4.76
C SER A 240 -15.61 -21.60 -3.82
N LEU A 241 -16.14 -20.38 -3.73
CA LEU A 241 -15.62 -19.36 -2.80
C LEU A 241 -15.68 -19.83 -1.32
N PRO A 242 -16.79 -20.41 -0.81
CA PRO A 242 -16.82 -20.87 0.58
C PRO A 242 -15.84 -21.98 0.90
N ALA A 243 -15.61 -22.93 -0.03
CA ALA A 243 -14.63 -23.98 0.19
C ALA A 243 -13.21 -23.42 0.27
N TRP A 244 -12.86 -22.48 -0.61
CA TRP A 244 -11.58 -21.77 -0.54
C TRP A 244 -11.47 -20.89 0.71
N THR A 245 -12.55 -20.20 1.11
CA THR A 245 -12.57 -19.40 2.35
C THR A 245 -12.35 -20.26 3.58
N ALA A 246 -13.04 -21.41 3.66
CA ALA A 246 -12.85 -22.36 4.75
C ALA A 246 -11.42 -22.91 4.77
N LEU A 247 -10.88 -23.23 3.61
CA LEU A 247 -9.51 -23.73 3.45
C LEU A 247 -8.47 -22.68 3.87
N ALA A 248 -8.65 -21.43 3.46
CA ALA A 248 -7.78 -20.33 3.88
C ALA A 248 -7.77 -20.13 5.40
N LYS A 249 -8.95 -20.25 6.04
CA LYS A 249 -9.09 -20.14 7.49
C LYS A 249 -8.36 -21.26 8.24
N GLU A 250 -8.46 -22.50 7.75
CA GLU A 250 -7.73 -23.62 8.34
C GLU A 250 -6.21 -23.45 8.18
N TYR A 251 -5.75 -23.03 7.01
CA TYR A 251 -4.33 -22.75 6.78
C TYR A 251 -3.81 -21.57 7.63
N GLU A 252 -4.64 -20.54 7.84
CA GLU A 252 -4.31 -19.44 8.74
C GLU A 252 -4.12 -19.93 10.19
N ALA A 253 -5.00 -20.81 10.66
CA ALA A 253 -4.90 -21.41 11.99
C ALA A 253 -3.65 -22.29 12.15
N GLU A 254 -3.21 -22.97 11.09
CA GLU A 254 -1.97 -23.77 11.04
C GLU A 254 -0.71 -22.90 10.79
N GLY A 255 -0.86 -21.61 10.49
CA GLY A 255 0.26 -20.71 10.19
C GLY A 255 0.87 -20.87 8.79
N ASP A 256 0.19 -21.59 7.88
CA ASP A 256 0.64 -21.79 6.49
C ASP A 256 0.24 -20.60 5.61
N SER A 257 1.00 -19.53 5.71
CA SER A 257 0.77 -18.30 4.94
C SER A 257 0.82 -18.52 3.42
N ALA A 258 1.62 -19.46 2.93
CA ALA A 258 1.71 -19.74 1.50
C ALA A 258 0.40 -20.35 0.97
N ALA A 259 -0.16 -21.31 1.70
CA ALA A 259 -1.45 -21.91 1.33
C ALA A 259 -2.62 -20.94 1.50
N VAL A 260 -2.56 -20.00 2.46
CA VAL A 260 -3.54 -18.90 2.58
C VAL A 260 -3.49 -18.01 1.33
N ILE A 261 -2.31 -17.58 0.92
CA ILE A 261 -2.12 -16.75 -0.29
C ILE A 261 -2.65 -17.47 -1.52
N GLU A 262 -2.29 -18.75 -1.72
CA GLU A 262 -2.83 -19.54 -2.84
C GLU A 262 -4.38 -19.59 -2.80
N SER A 263 -4.97 -19.80 -1.63
CA SER A 263 -6.43 -19.85 -1.48
C SER A 263 -7.09 -18.55 -1.92
N PHE A 264 -6.53 -17.38 -1.53
CA PHE A 264 -7.05 -16.09 -1.97
C PHE A 264 -6.85 -15.84 -3.47
N GLN A 265 -5.72 -16.26 -4.04
CA GLN A 265 -5.50 -16.18 -5.49
C GLN A 265 -6.54 -17.04 -6.24
N ARG A 266 -6.85 -18.23 -5.75
CA ARG A 266 -7.92 -19.10 -6.33
C ARG A 266 -9.30 -18.46 -6.22
N MET A 267 -9.62 -17.83 -5.07
CA MET A 267 -10.87 -17.08 -4.91
C MET A 267 -10.97 -15.92 -5.91
N LEU A 268 -9.88 -15.18 -6.15
CA LEU A 268 -9.86 -14.09 -7.13
C LEU A 268 -10.03 -14.58 -8.57
N LEU A 269 -9.50 -15.76 -8.91
CA LEU A 269 -9.76 -16.39 -10.22
C LEU A 269 -11.22 -16.80 -10.37
N ALA A 270 -11.88 -17.23 -9.28
CA ALA A 270 -13.29 -17.60 -9.29
C ALA A 270 -14.23 -16.37 -9.32
N ALA A 271 -13.80 -15.25 -8.76
CA ALA A 271 -14.58 -14.01 -8.66
C ALA A 271 -13.71 -12.77 -9.00
N PRO A 272 -13.26 -12.61 -10.25
CA PRO A 272 -12.28 -11.60 -10.63
C PRO A 272 -12.77 -10.16 -10.47
N THR A 273 -14.08 -9.91 -10.48
CA THR A 273 -14.68 -8.59 -10.30
C THR A 273 -15.07 -8.29 -8.84
N ASN A 274 -14.77 -9.19 -7.90
CA ASN A 274 -15.10 -9.01 -6.49
C ASN A 274 -14.08 -8.06 -5.81
N GLN A 275 -14.40 -6.78 -5.80
CA GLN A 275 -13.54 -5.73 -5.25
C GLN A 275 -13.26 -5.93 -3.74
N PRO A 276 -14.24 -6.22 -2.87
CA PRO A 276 -13.97 -6.49 -1.45
C PRO A 276 -12.99 -7.65 -1.22
N LEU A 277 -13.10 -8.73 -2.01
CA LEU A 277 -12.16 -9.86 -1.95
C LEU A 277 -10.75 -9.44 -2.37
N ARG A 278 -10.64 -8.62 -3.42
CA ARG A 278 -9.36 -8.10 -3.91
C ARG A 278 -8.65 -7.25 -2.84
N GLU A 279 -9.39 -6.37 -2.19
CA GLU A 279 -8.83 -5.55 -1.10
C GLU A 279 -8.41 -6.38 0.11
N ALA A 280 -9.21 -7.40 0.47
CA ALA A 280 -8.87 -8.32 1.55
C ALA A 280 -7.59 -9.10 1.23
N ALA A 281 -7.48 -9.65 0.02
CA ALA A 281 -6.29 -10.35 -0.45
C ALA A 281 -5.05 -9.45 -0.44
N PHE A 282 -5.19 -8.22 -0.94
CA PHE A 282 -4.12 -7.24 -0.97
C PHE A 282 -3.58 -6.95 0.44
N LYS A 283 -4.45 -6.62 1.38
CA LYS A 283 -4.07 -6.33 2.77
C LYS A 283 -3.38 -7.53 3.43
N LEU A 284 -3.95 -8.71 3.23
CA LEU A 284 -3.43 -9.96 3.78
C LEU A 284 -2.02 -10.26 3.26
N PHE A 285 -1.79 -10.08 1.96
CA PHE A 285 -0.50 -10.38 1.34
C PHE A 285 0.60 -9.43 1.85
N LEU A 286 0.28 -8.16 2.07
CA LEU A 286 1.21 -7.23 2.72
C LEU A 286 1.50 -7.61 4.17
N GLN A 287 0.49 -8.06 4.94
CA GLN A 287 0.68 -8.53 6.32
C GLN A 287 1.60 -9.75 6.40
N TYR A 288 1.56 -10.63 5.41
CA TYR A 288 2.47 -11.77 5.30
C TYR A 288 3.83 -11.43 4.68
N GLY A 289 4.13 -10.13 4.45
CA GLY A 289 5.40 -9.71 3.86
C GLY A 289 5.57 -10.14 2.39
N ARG A 290 4.46 -10.25 1.65
CA ARG A 290 4.44 -10.64 0.24
C ARG A 290 3.94 -9.49 -0.66
N PRO A 291 4.71 -8.39 -0.73
CA PRO A 291 4.36 -7.26 -1.60
C PRO A 291 4.29 -7.66 -3.08
N ASP A 292 5.06 -8.64 -3.50
CA ASP A 292 5.01 -9.24 -4.84
C ASP A 292 3.61 -9.77 -5.19
N ALA A 293 3.02 -10.58 -4.32
CA ALA A 293 1.66 -11.09 -4.51
C ALA A 293 0.60 -9.97 -4.46
N ALA A 294 0.80 -8.95 -3.61
CA ALA A 294 -0.08 -7.78 -3.57
C ALA A 294 -0.01 -6.97 -4.88
N VAL A 295 1.18 -6.80 -5.47
CA VAL A 295 1.37 -6.18 -6.78
C VAL A 295 0.60 -6.94 -7.86
N ASP A 296 0.67 -8.27 -7.89
CA ASP A 296 -0.04 -9.08 -8.88
C ASP A 296 -1.56 -8.93 -8.76
N VAL A 297 -2.09 -8.91 -7.53
CA VAL A 297 -3.51 -8.68 -7.26
C VAL A 297 -3.98 -7.32 -7.77
N ALA A 298 -3.21 -6.26 -7.51
CA ALA A 298 -3.55 -4.91 -7.96
C ALA A 298 -3.49 -4.81 -9.49
N LYS A 299 -2.44 -5.35 -10.12
CA LYS A 299 -2.28 -5.37 -11.60
C LYS A 299 -3.41 -6.12 -12.30
N GLU A 300 -3.80 -7.28 -11.78
CA GLU A 300 -4.92 -8.02 -12.36
C GLU A 300 -6.23 -7.24 -12.24
N GLY A 301 -6.43 -6.51 -11.13
CA GLY A 301 -7.55 -5.58 -11.01
C GLY A 301 -7.52 -4.46 -12.05
N LEU A 302 -6.37 -3.85 -12.26
CA LEU A 302 -6.16 -2.80 -13.26
C LEU A 302 -6.30 -3.29 -14.70
N ARG A 303 -6.02 -4.57 -14.96
CA ARG A 303 -6.30 -5.18 -16.28
C ARG A 303 -7.81 -5.21 -16.58
N LEU A 304 -8.65 -5.33 -15.55
CA LEU A 304 -10.11 -5.34 -15.67
C LEU A 304 -10.70 -3.91 -15.68
N ASP A 305 -10.09 -3.01 -14.91
CA ASP A 305 -10.50 -1.61 -14.77
C ASP A 305 -9.26 -0.70 -14.72
N PRO A 306 -8.69 -0.31 -15.87
CA PRO A 306 -7.46 0.50 -15.94
C PRO A 306 -7.57 1.89 -15.33
N SER A 307 -8.80 2.44 -15.25
CA SER A 307 -9.05 3.79 -14.72
C SER A 307 -9.29 3.82 -13.20
N ASN A 308 -9.19 2.68 -12.54
CA ASN A 308 -9.49 2.56 -11.10
C ASN A 308 -8.39 3.16 -10.23
N ALA A 309 -8.58 4.39 -9.77
CA ALA A 309 -7.62 5.11 -8.95
C ALA A 309 -7.33 4.43 -7.60
N ASP A 310 -8.30 3.68 -7.02
CA ASP A 310 -8.07 2.91 -5.78
C ASP A 310 -7.07 1.79 -6.01
N LEU A 311 -7.15 1.09 -7.14
CA LEU A 311 -6.21 0.03 -7.49
C LEU A 311 -4.81 0.57 -7.79
N TRP A 312 -4.71 1.75 -8.40
CA TRP A 312 -3.42 2.43 -8.58
C TRP A 312 -2.80 2.85 -7.26
N ASP A 313 -3.61 3.34 -6.30
CA ASP A 313 -3.12 3.67 -4.95
C ASP A 313 -2.66 2.43 -4.18
N LEU A 314 -3.42 1.33 -4.26
CA LEU A 314 -3.02 0.04 -3.71
C LEU A 314 -1.71 -0.45 -4.34
N LEU A 315 -1.58 -0.38 -5.66
CA LEU A 315 -0.36 -0.76 -6.38
C LEU A 315 0.85 0.05 -5.91
N SER A 316 0.68 1.36 -5.72
CA SER A 316 1.71 2.22 -5.15
C SER A 316 2.15 1.76 -3.76
N ASN A 317 1.19 1.41 -2.88
CA ASN A 317 1.50 0.92 -1.54
C ASN A 317 2.27 -0.41 -1.58
N ALA A 318 1.91 -1.33 -2.48
CA ALA A 318 2.60 -2.60 -2.63
C ALA A 318 4.05 -2.41 -3.11
N TYR A 319 4.26 -1.56 -4.11
CA TYR A 319 5.60 -1.24 -4.60
C TYR A 319 6.46 -0.59 -3.52
N ALA A 320 5.92 0.39 -2.78
CA ALA A 320 6.64 1.05 -1.68
C ALA A 320 7.00 0.07 -0.56
N THR A 321 6.09 -0.85 -0.20
CA THR A 321 6.35 -1.90 0.78
C THR A 321 7.45 -2.86 0.29
N GLY A 322 7.52 -3.11 -1.01
CA GLY A 322 8.57 -3.89 -1.66
C GLY A 322 9.89 -3.14 -1.88
N GLY A 323 9.96 -1.83 -1.54
CA GLY A 323 11.13 -0.97 -1.72
C GLY A 323 11.30 -0.39 -3.13
N ASP A 324 10.36 -0.63 -4.04
CA ASP A 324 10.40 -0.07 -5.41
C ASP A 324 9.66 1.28 -5.45
N TYR A 325 10.31 2.30 -4.90
CA TYR A 325 9.72 3.63 -4.80
C TYR A 325 9.53 4.31 -6.16
N GLY A 326 10.34 3.97 -7.17
CA GLY A 326 10.18 4.48 -8.53
C GLY A 326 8.81 4.08 -9.11
N LYS A 327 8.49 2.80 -9.09
CA LYS A 327 7.17 2.31 -9.54
C LYS A 327 6.02 2.75 -8.63
N ALA A 328 6.31 2.98 -7.33
CA ALA A 328 5.30 3.54 -6.43
C ALA A 328 4.92 4.97 -6.84
N ILE A 329 5.88 5.79 -7.27
CA ILE A 329 5.65 7.13 -7.80
C ILE A 329 4.86 7.06 -9.11
N GLU A 330 5.26 6.20 -10.07
CA GLU A 330 4.53 6.00 -11.32
C GLU A 330 3.06 5.65 -11.09
N ALA A 331 2.80 4.73 -10.15
CA ALA A 331 1.44 4.35 -9.79
C ALA A 331 0.63 5.53 -9.19
N LEU A 332 1.25 6.37 -8.36
CA LEU A 332 0.61 7.59 -7.84
C LEU A 332 0.36 8.63 -8.95
N GLU A 333 1.24 8.74 -9.95
CA GLU A 333 1.00 9.61 -11.10
C GLU A 333 -0.26 9.21 -11.89
N HIS A 334 -0.54 7.90 -11.97
CA HIS A 334 -1.83 7.42 -12.51
C HIS A 334 -3.00 7.84 -11.63
N VAL A 335 -2.90 7.76 -10.29
CA VAL A 335 -3.95 8.27 -9.39
C VAL A 335 -4.24 9.75 -9.66
N TYR A 336 -3.19 10.56 -9.84
CA TYR A 336 -3.34 12.00 -10.12
C TYR A 336 -3.99 12.26 -11.48
N THR A 337 -3.70 11.42 -12.47
CA THR A 337 -4.25 11.52 -13.83
C THR A 337 -5.72 11.12 -13.90
N GLU A 338 -6.06 9.98 -13.29
CA GLU A 338 -7.40 9.40 -13.34
C GLU A 338 -8.40 10.09 -12.39
N ALA A 339 -7.91 10.57 -11.24
CA ALA A 339 -8.74 11.17 -10.20
C ALA A 339 -8.03 12.35 -9.50
N PRO A 340 -7.78 13.48 -10.17
CA PRO A 340 -7.02 14.61 -9.63
C PRO A 340 -7.64 15.23 -8.37
N ASP A 341 -8.95 15.09 -8.19
CA ASP A 341 -9.66 15.57 -6.99
C ASP A 341 -9.29 14.78 -5.73
N ARG A 342 -8.78 13.56 -5.87
CA ARG A 342 -8.30 12.72 -4.77
C ARG A 342 -6.90 13.11 -4.27
N ALA A 343 -6.19 13.95 -5.00
CA ALA A 343 -4.87 14.43 -4.60
C ALA A 343 -5.01 15.47 -3.47
N ASP A 344 -5.24 14.98 -2.26
CA ASP A 344 -5.24 15.76 -1.03
C ASP A 344 -3.81 15.99 -0.50
N SER A 345 -3.67 16.62 0.65
CA SER A 345 -2.35 16.88 1.26
C SER A 345 -1.61 15.58 1.60
N THR A 346 -2.33 14.51 1.95
CA THR A 346 -1.76 13.19 2.25
C THR A 346 -1.17 12.54 1.00
N TYR A 347 -1.86 12.67 -0.14
CA TYR A 347 -1.36 12.22 -1.42
C TYR A 347 -0.02 12.89 -1.77
N PHE A 348 0.02 14.25 -1.70
CA PHE A 348 1.25 14.98 -2.02
C PHE A 348 2.39 14.65 -1.07
N LEU A 349 2.09 14.46 0.22
CA LEU A 349 3.09 14.02 1.19
C LEU A 349 3.64 12.63 0.84
N LYS A 350 2.75 11.68 0.51
CA LYS A 350 3.13 10.32 0.16
C LYS A 350 4.08 10.28 -1.03
N ILE A 351 3.74 10.94 -2.14
CA ILE A 351 4.56 10.94 -3.36
C ILE A 351 5.90 11.67 -3.17
N THR A 352 5.92 12.75 -2.38
CA THR A 352 7.17 13.48 -2.08
C THR A 352 8.09 12.67 -1.16
N VAL A 353 7.55 11.94 -0.20
CA VAL A 353 8.33 11.02 0.66
C VAL A 353 8.97 9.92 -0.21
N PHE A 354 8.22 9.32 -1.12
CA PHE A 354 8.77 8.29 -2.02
C PHE A 354 9.88 8.87 -2.92
N ALA A 355 9.68 10.07 -3.46
CA ALA A 355 10.67 10.74 -4.28
C ALA A 355 11.96 11.09 -3.49
N ALA A 356 11.82 11.43 -2.21
CA ALA A 356 12.96 11.70 -1.33
C ALA A 356 13.77 10.42 -1.01
N VAL A 357 13.07 9.29 -0.79
CA VAL A 357 13.72 7.99 -0.52
C VAL A 357 14.41 7.43 -1.76
N GLN A 358 13.82 7.61 -2.94
CA GLN A 358 14.37 7.15 -4.24
C GLN A 358 15.53 8.02 -4.76
N PRO A 359 15.95 9.05 -4.10
CA PRO A 359 16.61 10.30 -4.49
C PRO A 359 16.27 10.81 -5.90
N ASP A 360 14.98 10.84 -6.22
CA ASP A 360 14.47 11.48 -7.44
C ASP A 360 14.17 12.98 -7.18
N THR A 361 15.19 13.79 -7.34
CA THR A 361 15.12 15.23 -7.09
C THR A 361 14.11 15.93 -8.00
N ALA A 362 13.93 15.47 -9.24
CA ALA A 362 13.00 16.07 -10.19
C ALA A 362 11.53 15.80 -9.77
N ALA A 363 11.22 14.57 -9.41
CA ALA A 363 9.90 14.21 -8.88
C ALA A 363 9.63 14.91 -7.55
N LEU A 364 10.60 14.94 -6.63
CA LEU A 364 10.47 15.63 -5.36
C LEU A 364 10.13 17.12 -5.57
N LEU A 365 10.84 17.81 -6.44
CA LEU A 365 10.60 19.22 -6.74
C LEU A 365 9.23 19.44 -7.41
N LYS A 366 8.88 18.62 -8.41
CA LYS A 366 7.58 18.67 -9.10
C LYS A 366 6.43 18.56 -8.11
N TRP A 367 6.43 17.49 -7.32
CA TRP A 367 5.30 17.15 -6.46
C TRP A 367 5.23 18.02 -5.21
N SER A 368 6.37 18.45 -4.64
CA SER A 368 6.38 19.41 -3.54
C SER A 368 5.81 20.77 -3.96
N ARG A 369 6.16 21.26 -5.16
CA ARG A 369 5.59 22.51 -5.70
C ARG A 369 4.09 22.40 -5.91
N LEU A 370 3.62 21.32 -6.54
CA LEU A 370 2.19 21.10 -6.75
C LEU A 370 1.44 21.01 -5.42
N GLY A 371 1.98 20.30 -4.45
CA GLY A 371 1.41 20.18 -3.12
C GLY A 371 1.31 21.51 -2.39
N VAL A 372 2.37 22.30 -2.36
CA VAL A 372 2.38 23.63 -1.72
C VAL A 372 1.49 24.62 -2.46
N ASN A 373 1.38 24.55 -3.79
CA ASN A 373 0.46 25.39 -4.54
C ASN A 373 -1.02 25.12 -4.17
N LYS A 374 -1.36 23.84 -3.97
CA LYS A 374 -2.72 23.46 -3.59
C LYS A 374 -3.01 23.64 -2.09
N TYR A 375 -2.01 23.42 -1.23
CA TYR A 375 -2.08 23.52 0.22
C TYR A 375 -0.97 24.44 0.76
N PRO A 376 -1.12 25.77 0.56
CA PRO A 376 -0.05 26.71 0.80
C PRO A 376 0.42 26.81 2.25
N ASP A 377 -0.45 26.54 3.22
CA ASP A 377 -0.14 26.64 4.66
C ASP A 377 0.11 25.29 5.33
N ASN A 378 0.33 24.24 4.53
CA ASN A 378 0.71 22.93 5.06
C ASN A 378 2.21 22.89 5.38
N ALA A 379 2.54 22.96 6.66
CA ALA A 379 3.93 23.01 7.14
C ALA A 379 4.74 21.77 6.69
N THR A 380 4.14 20.59 6.66
CA THR A 380 4.82 19.36 6.25
C THR A 380 5.21 19.40 4.75
N LEU A 381 4.29 19.84 3.89
CA LEU A 381 4.58 20.01 2.46
C LEU A 381 5.60 21.13 2.20
N LEU A 382 5.54 22.19 2.97
CA LEU A 382 6.59 23.24 2.91
C LEU A 382 7.95 22.66 3.31
N GLY A 383 8.02 21.80 4.33
CA GLY A 383 9.24 21.10 4.71
C GLY A 383 9.81 20.22 3.60
N GLN A 384 8.94 19.47 2.87
CA GLN A 384 9.37 18.72 1.69
C GLN A 384 9.89 19.63 0.57
N LEU A 385 9.27 20.79 0.37
CA LEU A 385 9.72 21.75 -0.63
C LEU A 385 11.05 22.41 -0.24
N VAL A 386 11.30 22.66 1.05
CA VAL A 386 12.63 23.10 1.56
C VAL A 386 13.68 22.04 1.21
N THR A 387 13.41 20.78 1.49
CA THR A 387 14.30 19.66 1.13
C THR A 387 14.57 19.63 -0.38
N ALA A 388 13.53 19.75 -1.21
CA ALA A 388 13.67 19.75 -2.65
C ALA A 388 14.54 20.91 -3.15
N TYR A 389 14.33 22.12 -2.63
CA TYR A 389 15.14 23.29 -3.00
C TYR A 389 16.58 23.23 -2.45
N SER A 390 16.80 22.60 -1.30
CA SER A 390 18.15 22.38 -0.77
C SER A 390 18.97 21.46 -1.68
N LEU A 391 18.32 20.48 -2.32
CA LEU A 391 18.98 19.53 -3.22
C LEU A 391 19.25 20.10 -4.62
N ALA A 392 18.30 20.81 -5.21
CA ALA A 392 18.40 21.21 -6.62
C ALA A 392 17.56 22.46 -6.98
N GLY A 393 17.23 23.31 -6.03
CA GLY A 393 16.39 24.47 -6.29
C GLY A 393 17.13 25.78 -6.42
N PRO A 394 16.46 26.86 -6.89
CA PRO A 394 16.97 28.22 -6.77
C PRO A 394 17.07 28.62 -5.30
N THR A 395 18.23 29.18 -4.91
CA THR A 395 18.53 29.54 -3.52
C THR A 395 17.55 30.57 -2.95
N ASP A 396 17.12 31.54 -3.76
CA ASP A 396 16.13 32.53 -3.32
C ASP A 396 14.78 31.91 -3.00
N SER A 397 14.38 30.83 -3.73
CA SER A 397 13.19 30.07 -3.44
C SER A 397 13.34 29.28 -2.13
N LEU A 398 14.54 28.73 -1.85
CA LEU A 398 14.83 28.09 -0.57
C LEU A 398 14.65 29.06 0.59
N VAL A 399 15.23 30.26 0.50
CA VAL A 399 15.10 31.32 1.52
C VAL A 399 13.63 31.66 1.77
N ALA A 400 12.87 31.92 0.70
CA ALA A 400 11.48 32.33 0.79
C ALA A 400 10.59 31.24 1.43
N VAL A 401 10.75 29.98 1.00
CA VAL A 401 9.93 28.86 1.51
C VAL A 401 10.29 28.52 2.94
N THR A 402 11.58 28.53 3.29
CA THR A 402 12.02 28.24 4.68
C THR A 402 11.55 29.33 5.63
N SER A 403 11.66 30.62 5.25
CA SER A 403 11.15 31.73 6.05
C SER A 403 9.64 31.63 6.30
N ARG A 404 8.87 31.22 5.27
CA ARG A 404 7.45 30.98 5.41
C ARG A 404 7.14 29.81 6.35
N LEU A 405 7.89 28.71 6.23
CA LEU A 405 7.74 27.54 7.09
C LEU A 405 7.99 27.90 8.56
N MET A 406 9.08 28.62 8.86
CA MET A 406 9.42 29.06 10.21
C MET A 406 8.34 29.96 10.83
N ALA A 407 7.66 30.78 10.02
CA ALA A 407 6.58 31.63 10.48
C ALA A 407 5.30 30.84 10.84
N LEU A 408 5.08 29.69 10.20
CA LEU A 408 3.93 28.83 10.42
C LEU A 408 4.18 27.78 11.50
N ASP A 409 5.40 27.28 11.59
CA ASP A 409 5.78 26.18 12.47
C ASP A 409 7.08 26.47 13.24
N PRO A 410 6.99 26.90 14.50
CA PRO A 410 8.15 27.11 15.34
C PRO A 410 9.01 25.84 15.59
N THR A 411 8.46 24.66 15.30
CA THR A 411 9.18 23.39 15.44
C THR A 411 9.95 22.97 14.19
N ALA A 412 9.95 23.76 13.13
CA ALA A 412 10.61 23.48 11.85
C ALA A 412 12.15 23.58 11.90
N VAL A 413 12.75 23.05 12.98
CA VAL A 413 14.20 23.10 13.25
C VAL A 413 14.99 22.36 12.18
N GLY A 414 14.56 21.17 11.77
CA GLY A 414 15.24 20.37 10.75
C GLY A 414 15.34 21.05 9.39
N PRO A 415 14.22 21.49 8.79
CA PRO A 415 14.22 22.27 7.55
C PRO A 415 15.06 23.56 7.62
N ALA A 416 15.01 24.30 8.74
CA ALA A 416 15.83 25.49 8.93
C ALA A 416 17.33 25.15 8.97
N LEU A 417 17.72 24.07 9.61
CA LEU A 417 19.10 23.59 9.61
C LEU A 417 19.60 23.23 8.21
N GLU A 418 18.78 22.56 7.41
CA GLU A 418 19.13 22.22 6.02
C GLU A 418 19.28 23.47 5.14
N ALA A 419 18.42 24.47 5.32
CA ALA A 419 18.57 25.74 4.63
C ALA A 419 19.86 26.46 5.04
N ALA A 420 20.17 26.51 6.34
CA ALA A 420 21.40 27.08 6.85
C ALA A 420 22.65 26.40 6.27
N LYS A 421 22.67 25.05 6.20
CA LYS A 421 23.77 24.28 5.58
C LYS A 421 23.94 24.64 4.10
N THR A 422 22.84 24.62 3.35
CA THR A 422 22.87 24.90 1.91
C THR A 422 23.38 26.31 1.62
N LEU A 423 22.90 27.31 2.36
CA LEU A 423 23.33 28.70 2.22
C LEU A 423 24.78 28.89 2.63
N ALA A 424 25.22 28.29 3.73
CA ALA A 424 26.60 28.34 4.17
C ALA A 424 27.55 27.70 3.14
N ALA A 425 27.19 26.57 2.55
CA ALA A 425 27.96 25.93 1.49
C ALA A 425 28.08 26.79 0.22
N GLN A 426 27.09 27.65 -0.05
CA GLN A 426 27.09 28.60 -1.18
C GLN A 426 27.74 29.96 -0.85
N GLY A 427 28.29 30.10 0.36
CA GLY A 427 28.90 31.36 0.79
C GLY A 427 27.91 32.46 1.19
N ARG A 428 26.62 32.19 1.25
CA ARG A 428 25.56 33.14 1.65
C ARG A 428 25.39 33.16 3.18
N MET A 429 26.51 33.45 3.88
CA MET A 429 26.57 33.32 5.35
C MET A 429 25.60 34.24 6.10
N SER A 430 25.39 35.49 5.62
CA SER A 430 24.43 36.40 6.27
C SER A 430 23.01 35.89 6.28
N GLU A 431 22.61 35.13 5.26
CA GLU A 431 21.30 34.50 5.18
C GLU A 431 21.26 33.18 5.97
N ALA A 432 22.35 32.40 5.92
CA ALA A 432 22.50 31.19 6.71
C ALA A 432 22.35 31.47 8.22
N LEU A 433 22.83 32.64 8.70
CA LEU A 433 22.66 33.05 10.09
C LEU A 433 21.21 33.14 10.54
N ILE A 434 20.30 33.65 9.70
CA ILE A 434 18.89 33.81 10.04
C ILE A 434 18.28 32.45 10.40
N PHE A 435 18.58 31.44 9.61
CA PHE A 435 18.07 30.08 9.80
C PHE A 435 18.80 29.35 10.95
N ALA A 436 20.12 29.57 11.08
CA ALA A 436 20.89 29.02 12.19
C ALA A 436 20.43 29.60 13.54
N ASP A 437 20.15 30.89 13.63
CA ASP A 437 19.62 31.54 14.83
C ASP A 437 18.26 30.94 15.22
N PHE A 438 17.39 30.66 14.24
CA PHE A 438 16.13 29.98 14.53
C PHE A 438 16.37 28.58 15.13
N VAL A 439 17.32 27.81 14.59
CA VAL A 439 17.71 26.50 15.13
C VAL A 439 18.27 26.63 16.55
N ILE A 440 19.11 27.63 16.80
CA ILE A 440 19.70 27.89 18.12
C ILE A 440 18.64 28.25 19.16
N GLN A 441 17.60 29.00 18.75
CA GLN A 441 16.54 29.43 19.65
C GLN A 441 15.51 28.32 19.94
N ASN A 442 15.20 27.49 18.96
CA ASN A 442 14.07 26.55 19.04
C ASN A 442 14.49 25.06 19.07
N GLY A 443 15.76 24.75 18.76
CA GLY A 443 16.26 23.39 18.69
C GLY A 443 16.66 22.79 20.05
N ASP A 444 16.77 21.47 20.07
CA ASP A 444 17.42 20.73 21.16
C ASP A 444 18.95 20.88 21.12
N ASP A 445 19.62 20.32 22.11
CA ASP A 445 21.08 20.42 22.23
C ASP A 445 21.81 19.81 21.01
N GLN A 446 21.27 18.75 20.41
CA GLN A 446 21.84 18.13 19.20
C GLN A 446 21.70 19.05 17.98
N SER A 447 20.56 19.68 17.80
CA SER A 447 20.30 20.63 16.73
C SER A 447 21.16 21.90 16.87
N LYS A 448 21.33 22.41 18.09
CA LYS A 448 22.22 23.54 18.39
C LYS A 448 23.67 23.22 18.07
N GLU A 449 24.15 22.03 18.47
CA GLU A 449 25.50 21.57 18.14
C GLU A 449 25.71 21.46 16.62
N ALA A 450 24.69 20.96 15.88
CA ALA A 450 24.72 20.90 14.43
C ALA A 450 24.75 22.29 13.78
N ALA A 451 23.96 23.24 14.28
CA ALA A 451 24.00 24.63 13.83
C ALA A 451 25.36 25.28 14.11
N ALA A 452 25.94 25.06 15.28
CA ALA A 452 27.28 25.51 15.63
C ALA A 452 28.33 24.97 14.65
N ALA A 453 28.24 23.71 14.27
CA ALA A 453 29.14 23.11 13.27
C ALA A 453 28.97 23.76 11.88
N VAL A 454 27.72 24.01 11.45
CA VAL A 454 27.43 24.72 10.19
C VAL A 454 28.06 26.12 10.17
N LEU A 455 27.85 26.87 11.24
CA LEU A 455 28.39 28.23 11.38
C LEU A 455 29.91 28.22 11.44
N THR A 456 30.51 27.29 12.17
CA THR A 456 31.98 27.16 12.28
C THR A 456 32.62 26.89 10.92
N ASN A 457 32.08 25.92 10.16
CA ASN A 457 32.59 25.56 8.84
C ASN A 457 32.33 26.66 7.81
N GLY A 458 31.16 27.29 7.84
CA GLY A 458 30.78 28.37 6.95
C GLY A 458 31.57 29.66 7.17
N ALA A 459 32.13 29.87 8.35
CA ALA A 459 32.99 31.01 8.63
C ALA A 459 34.41 30.90 8.02
N LEU A 460 34.91 29.68 7.80
CA LEU A 460 36.27 29.45 7.30
C LEU A 460 36.58 30.16 5.98
N PRO A 461 35.73 30.12 4.95
CA PRO A 461 35.97 30.87 3.70
C PRO A 461 36.07 32.38 3.90
N LEU A 462 35.35 32.94 4.88
CA LEU A 462 35.40 34.38 5.16
C LEU A 462 36.76 34.83 5.70
N LEU A 463 37.57 33.92 6.23
CA LEU A 463 38.94 34.19 6.70
C LEU A 463 39.97 34.07 5.59
N GLN A 464 39.70 33.32 4.52
CA GLN A 464 40.66 32.92 3.49
C GLN A 464 40.46 33.62 2.14
N ALA A 465 39.32 34.24 1.91
CA ALA A 465 38.99 34.91 0.65
C ALA A 465 39.91 36.12 0.41
N GLU A 466 40.13 36.46 -0.87
CA GLU A 466 40.84 37.71 -1.24
C GLU A 466 40.14 38.94 -0.64
N ALA A 467 38.81 38.94 -0.58
CA ALA A 467 38.00 39.93 0.13
C ALA A 467 37.58 39.36 1.51
N LYS A 468 38.49 39.40 2.46
CA LYS A 468 38.22 38.96 3.84
C LYS A 468 37.06 39.74 4.46
N ASN A 469 36.11 39.04 5.07
CA ASN A 469 35.06 39.67 5.86
C ASN A 469 35.18 39.21 7.32
N LEU A 470 36.23 39.69 7.98
CA LEU A 470 36.58 39.32 9.35
C LEU A 470 35.50 39.69 10.39
N PRO A 471 34.83 40.87 10.29
CA PRO A 471 33.72 41.19 11.19
C PRO A 471 32.56 40.20 11.10
N LEU A 472 32.15 39.84 9.87
CA LEU A 472 31.09 38.82 9.69
C LEU A 472 31.54 37.45 10.21
N ALA A 473 32.79 37.04 9.92
CA ALA A 473 33.32 35.78 10.44
C ALA A 473 33.29 35.73 11.96
N ALA A 474 33.69 36.79 12.65
CA ALA A 474 33.64 36.85 14.10
C ALA A 474 32.22 36.80 14.66
N ASP A 475 31.26 37.50 14.01
CA ASP A 475 29.86 37.46 14.43
C ASP A 475 29.26 36.06 14.28
N VAL A 476 29.49 35.39 13.15
CA VAL A 476 29.09 34.00 12.90
C VAL A 476 29.67 33.07 13.94
N LEU A 477 30.95 33.24 14.27
CA LEU A 477 31.64 32.35 15.22
C LEU A 477 31.23 32.57 16.67
N ARG A 478 30.88 33.79 17.09
CA ARG A 478 30.30 34.06 18.41
C ARG A 478 28.99 33.27 18.58
N ARG A 479 28.16 33.24 17.57
CA ARG A 479 26.92 32.44 17.59
C ARG A 479 27.24 30.96 17.61
N ALA A 480 28.22 30.50 16.84
CA ALA A 480 28.66 29.11 16.88
C ALA A 480 29.13 28.69 18.28
N VAL A 481 29.98 29.52 18.91
CA VAL A 481 30.48 29.27 20.27
C VAL A 481 29.36 29.28 21.30
N SER A 482 28.39 30.18 21.18
CA SER A 482 27.24 30.22 22.12
C SER A 482 26.28 29.03 21.98
N ALA A 483 26.22 28.43 20.80
CA ALA A 483 25.35 27.30 20.48
C ALA A 483 26.01 25.94 20.77
N ALA A 484 27.33 25.86 20.66
CA ALA A 484 28.08 24.63 20.88
C ALA A 484 28.04 24.22 22.34
N SER A 485 27.88 22.91 22.57
CA SER A 485 28.03 22.35 23.91
C SER A 485 29.46 22.57 24.43
N PRO A 486 29.66 23.10 25.66
CA PRO A 486 31.00 23.35 26.18
C PRO A 486 31.90 22.11 26.20
N THR A 487 31.33 20.93 26.33
CA THR A 487 32.02 19.63 26.31
C THR A 487 31.87 18.90 24.98
N GLY A 488 31.22 19.52 24.00
CA GLY A 488 30.98 18.97 22.65
C GLY A 488 32.19 19.06 21.74
N PRO A 489 32.18 18.35 20.62
CA PRO A 489 33.28 18.30 19.68
C PRO A 489 33.46 19.60 18.89
N VAL A 490 32.43 20.44 18.77
CA VAL A 490 32.45 21.68 17.98
C VAL A 490 33.10 22.83 18.73
N ALA A 491 32.86 22.95 20.05
CA ALA A 491 33.28 24.08 20.86
C ALA A 491 34.79 24.40 20.76
N PRO A 492 35.73 23.46 20.82
CA PRO A 492 37.15 23.77 20.71
C PRO A 492 37.53 24.38 19.36
N THR A 493 36.96 23.83 18.25
CA THR A 493 37.22 24.33 16.90
C THR A 493 36.58 25.70 16.69
N ALA A 494 35.35 25.89 17.10
CA ALA A 494 34.65 27.19 17.01
C ALA A 494 35.40 28.28 17.76
N ASN A 495 35.86 28.01 18.97
CA ASN A 495 36.66 28.92 19.76
C ASN A 495 38.02 29.23 19.09
N TYR A 496 38.74 28.22 18.58
CA TYR A 496 39.98 28.44 17.88
C TYR A 496 39.81 29.37 16.67
N VAL A 497 38.77 29.09 15.83
CA VAL A 497 38.49 29.87 14.64
C VAL A 497 37.99 31.28 15.00
N LEU A 498 37.21 31.46 16.08
CA LEU A 498 36.83 32.75 16.62
C LEU A 498 38.08 33.56 17.03
N GLY A 499 39.00 32.93 17.74
CA GLY A 499 40.29 33.53 18.10
C GLY A 499 41.05 34.05 16.86
N LEU A 500 41.04 33.27 15.75
CA LEU A 500 41.65 33.73 14.48
C LEU A 500 40.88 34.89 13.86
N ALA A 501 39.53 34.82 13.79
CA ALA A 501 38.72 35.87 13.20
C ALA A 501 38.85 37.21 13.92
N THR A 502 38.95 37.21 15.24
CA THR A 502 39.14 38.38 16.07
C THR A 502 40.59 38.89 16.00
N PHE A 503 41.58 38.00 16.12
CA PHE A 503 42.98 38.35 16.05
C PHE A 503 43.36 39.00 14.72
N LEU A 504 42.88 38.50 13.59
CA LEU A 504 43.18 39.01 12.25
C LEU A 504 42.65 40.44 11.99
N GLN A 505 41.72 40.95 12.81
CA GLN A 505 41.21 42.31 12.75
C GLN A 505 42.13 43.31 13.47
N ILE A 506 42.93 42.83 14.43
CA ILE A 506 43.75 43.69 15.31
C ILE A 506 44.72 44.59 14.53
N PRO A 507 45.51 44.10 13.53
CA PRO A 507 46.47 44.92 12.85
C PRO A 507 45.88 46.13 12.14
N ASP A 508 44.69 46.03 11.58
CA ASP A 508 44.00 47.12 10.91
C ASP A 508 43.45 48.13 11.90
N VAL A 509 42.83 47.66 13.00
CA VAL A 509 42.32 48.52 14.08
C VAL A 509 43.46 49.23 14.81
N ASP A 510 44.59 48.57 15.08
CA ASP A 510 45.78 49.13 15.68
C ASP A 510 46.33 50.30 14.84
N LYS A 511 46.51 50.06 13.53
CA LYS A 511 46.97 51.10 12.59
C LYS A 511 46.04 52.30 12.56
N ASP A 512 44.73 52.08 12.50
CA ASP A 512 43.75 53.15 12.45
C ASP A 512 43.63 53.88 13.80
N ALA A 513 43.76 53.19 14.92
CA ALA A 513 43.79 53.76 16.27
C ALA A 513 45.00 54.70 16.47
N GLU A 514 46.17 54.25 16.03
CA GLU A 514 47.42 55.07 16.06
C GLU A 514 47.32 56.28 15.13
N PHE A 515 46.86 56.07 13.90
CA PHE A 515 46.76 57.17 12.90
C PHE A 515 45.75 58.22 13.35
N ASN A 516 44.59 57.86 13.80
CA ASN A 516 43.51 58.78 14.19
C ASN A 516 43.63 59.25 15.66
N LYS A 517 44.53 58.69 16.44
CA LYS A 517 44.66 58.92 17.91
C LYS A 517 43.33 58.75 18.60
N SER A 518 42.58 57.71 18.23
CA SER A 518 41.20 57.48 18.63
C SER A 518 41.10 56.59 19.87
N CYS A 519 40.46 57.12 20.91
CA CYS A 519 40.13 56.36 22.11
C CYS A 519 39.19 55.17 21.80
N ASP A 520 38.20 55.40 20.97
CA ASP A 520 37.22 54.37 20.64
C ASP A 520 37.86 53.19 19.93
N LEU A 521 38.75 53.45 18.95
CA LEU A 521 39.49 52.40 18.26
C LEU A 521 40.46 51.66 19.18
N ALA A 522 41.17 52.39 20.06
CA ALA A 522 42.06 51.74 21.06
C ALA A 522 41.28 50.82 22.04
N ARG A 523 40.08 51.20 22.47
CA ARG A 523 39.19 50.36 23.26
C ARG A 523 38.62 49.20 22.47
N GLN A 524 38.30 49.41 21.17
CA GLN A 524 37.89 48.34 20.28
C GLN A 524 38.99 47.28 20.16
N GLU A 525 40.25 47.71 20.00
CA GLU A 525 41.38 46.80 19.91
C GLU A 525 41.57 46.02 21.24
N GLU A 526 41.46 46.68 22.40
CA GLU A 526 41.48 46.00 23.71
C GLU A 526 40.40 44.90 23.81
N GLY A 527 39.19 45.20 23.32
CA GLY A 527 38.10 44.25 23.25
C GLY A 527 38.43 43.04 22.36
N LEU A 528 38.97 43.28 21.16
CA LEU A 528 39.37 42.21 20.23
C LEU A 528 40.52 41.35 20.82
N LEU A 529 41.51 41.96 21.48
CA LEU A 529 42.58 41.22 22.14
C LEU A 529 42.07 40.32 23.27
N THR A 530 41.17 40.85 24.08
CA THR A 530 40.56 40.10 25.19
C THR A 530 39.74 38.93 24.68
N GLU A 531 38.93 39.15 23.66
CA GLU A 531 38.14 38.12 22.99
C GLU A 531 39.02 37.06 22.34
N ALA A 532 40.03 37.46 21.58
CA ALA A 532 40.95 36.53 20.90
C ALA A 532 41.69 35.67 21.93
N LYS A 533 42.19 36.27 23.03
CA LYS A 533 42.87 35.56 24.12
C LYS A 533 41.96 34.51 24.79
N THR A 534 40.73 34.88 25.10
CA THR A 534 39.74 34.01 25.69
C THR A 534 39.40 32.85 24.74
N ALA A 535 39.10 33.16 23.50
CA ALA A 535 38.73 32.21 22.45
C ALA A 535 39.89 31.22 22.16
N PHE A 536 41.10 31.68 22.02
CA PHE A 536 42.28 30.80 21.89
C PHE A 536 42.48 29.90 23.11
N THR A 537 42.30 30.42 24.30
CA THR A 537 42.45 29.62 25.52
C THR A 537 41.43 28.47 25.57
N LEU A 538 40.18 28.76 25.24
CA LEU A 538 39.11 27.76 25.20
C LEU A 538 39.25 26.79 24.01
N GLY A 539 39.81 27.30 22.88
CA GLY A 539 40.04 26.52 21.65
C GLY A 539 41.37 25.71 21.66
N LYS A 540 42.15 25.73 22.75
CA LYS A 540 43.51 25.17 22.77
C LYS A 540 43.56 23.69 22.38
N SER A 541 42.58 22.89 22.77
CA SER A 541 42.55 21.47 22.40
C SER A 541 42.40 21.18 20.92
N ALA A 542 41.87 22.11 20.13
CA ALA A 542 41.72 21.95 18.67
C ALA A 542 43.08 22.07 17.94
N LYS A 543 43.93 23.05 18.31
CA LYS A 543 45.21 23.34 17.67
C LYS A 543 46.24 23.88 18.70
N PRO A 544 46.79 23.03 19.57
CA PRO A 544 47.61 23.48 20.70
C PRO A 544 48.82 24.35 20.32
N GLU A 545 49.58 23.93 19.30
CA GLU A 545 50.81 24.66 18.88
C GLU A 545 50.48 26.02 18.24
N ASP A 546 49.46 26.07 17.42
CA ASP A 546 49.01 27.32 16.80
C ASP A 546 48.48 28.29 17.84
N VAL A 547 47.67 27.80 18.80
CA VAL A 547 47.15 28.62 19.88
C VAL A 547 48.28 29.21 20.71
N ASP A 548 49.29 28.40 21.09
CA ASP A 548 50.43 28.90 21.90
C ASP A 548 51.22 29.98 21.10
N ARG A 549 51.30 29.86 19.79
CA ARG A 549 51.92 30.89 18.94
C ARG A 549 51.08 32.18 18.89
N TYR A 550 49.77 32.08 18.69
CA TYR A 550 48.88 33.23 18.63
C TYR A 550 48.77 33.95 19.98
N LEU A 551 48.72 33.24 21.10
CA LEU A 551 48.72 33.82 22.44
C LEU A 551 50.00 34.65 22.71
N LYS A 552 51.17 34.25 22.16
CA LYS A 552 52.39 35.06 22.21
C LYS A 552 52.24 36.35 21.41
N TYR A 553 51.58 36.30 20.22
CA TYR A 553 51.33 37.52 19.45
C TYR A 553 50.33 38.43 20.16
N VAL A 554 49.25 37.94 20.72
CA VAL A 554 48.31 38.72 21.53
C VAL A 554 49.05 39.44 22.67
N ALA A 555 49.93 38.74 23.40
CA ALA A 555 50.72 39.33 24.48
C ALA A 555 51.66 40.45 24.04
N GLN A 556 52.04 40.51 22.76
CA GLN A 556 52.86 41.62 22.23
C GLN A 556 52.03 42.91 21.97
N TYR A 557 50.75 42.79 21.63
CA TYR A 557 49.85 43.91 21.44
C TYR A 557 49.32 44.52 22.76
N GLU A 558 49.13 43.72 23.80
CA GLU A 558 48.55 44.17 25.08
C GLU A 558 49.22 45.43 25.70
N PRO A 559 50.58 45.56 25.80
CA PRO A 559 51.21 46.75 26.36
C PRO A 559 51.08 47.96 25.45
N ARG A 560 51.03 47.76 24.12
CA ARG A 560 50.87 48.81 23.15
C ARG A 560 49.47 49.44 23.24
N VAL A 561 48.42 48.61 23.26
CA VAL A 561 47.04 49.08 23.41
C VAL A 561 46.84 49.81 24.74
N ALA A 562 47.36 49.27 25.85
CA ALA A 562 47.31 49.96 27.14
C ALA A 562 47.95 51.36 27.08
N SER A 563 49.06 51.51 26.35
CA SER A 563 49.71 52.80 26.12
C SER A 563 48.86 53.76 25.27
N MET A 564 48.21 53.25 24.20
CA MET A 564 47.30 54.05 23.38
C MET A 564 46.07 54.53 24.15
N ILE A 565 45.44 53.64 24.94
CA ILE A 565 44.30 53.99 25.80
C ILE A 565 44.72 55.10 26.79
N LYS A 566 45.86 54.95 27.45
CA LYS A 566 46.38 55.99 28.35
C LYS A 566 46.64 57.32 27.65
N ALA A 567 47.06 57.29 26.39
CA ALA A 567 47.40 58.52 25.61
C ALA A 567 46.14 59.16 25.01
N TYR A 568 45.18 58.42 24.51
CA TYR A 568 44.06 58.91 23.71
C TYR A 568 42.74 59.01 24.46
N CYS A 569 42.54 58.28 25.57
CA CYS A 569 41.33 58.30 26.38
C CYS A 569 41.48 59.24 27.62
N LYS A 570 41.60 60.52 27.37
CA LYS A 570 41.69 61.52 28.43
C LYS A 570 40.31 61.94 28.93
#